data_ebe4bcc7ee826e13bafb789c612fc85d
#
_entry.id   ebe4bcc7ee826e13bafb789c612fc85d
#
_cell.length_a   1.000
_cell.length_b   1.000
_cell.length_c   1.000
_cell.angle_alpha   90.00
_cell.angle_beta   90.00
_cell.angle_gamma   90.00
#
_symmetry.space_group_name_H-M   'P 1'
#
loop_
_entity.id
_entity.type
_entity.pdbx_description
1 polymer ?
#
loop_
_entity_poly.entity_id
_entity_poly.type
_entity_poly.pdbx_seq_one_letter_code
_entity_poly.pdbx_strand_id
1 'polypeptide(L)'
;MKINLISDCHLNFEDLTLPGGDVLIAAGDMMEAGHLQRAIHQKKDTFLADRYKRFIDEEFAKYNKVIYIAGNHEHYNHSYEDTHTRLRNLMPDNVHFLEAESCQIEDVHFFGGTFWTDMNKGDPISMSVLKESMADFRVIKHGHSIKVDTAYGDAYWTSKFTPQFAKGIFHDTVALLKDFLDAHQNDKVVVVSHHAPSPISINMKYIDDYHMNAGYHSNLTEFILDHPQIKTWVHGHMHDPVDYMIGTTRVVTNPRGYKGYEEQAELFDPSFSFEV
;
A
#
# COMPACT_ATOMS: atom_id res chain seq x y z
N MET A 1 -1.97 21.27 -9.07
CA MET A 1 -2.96 20.16 -9.18
C MET A 1 -3.50 19.85 -7.79
N LYS A 2 -4.84 19.75 -7.63
CA LYS A 2 -5.46 19.36 -6.36
C LYS A 2 -5.64 17.84 -6.32
N ILE A 3 -5.15 17.21 -5.27
CA ILE A 3 -5.15 15.74 -5.11
C ILE A 3 -5.87 15.38 -3.82
N ASN A 4 -6.92 14.55 -3.90
CA ASN A 4 -7.52 13.92 -2.74
C ASN A 4 -6.70 12.71 -2.31
N LEU A 5 -6.65 12.44 -1.01
CA LEU A 5 -5.84 11.36 -0.44
C LEU A 5 -6.66 10.52 0.52
N ILE A 6 -6.61 9.20 0.33
CA ILE A 6 -7.11 8.20 1.28
C ILE A 6 -6.10 7.07 1.41
N SER A 7 -6.04 6.44 2.57
CA SER A 7 -5.35 5.16 2.80
C SER A 7 -6.06 4.36 3.89
N ASP A 8 -5.71 3.09 4.01
CA ASP A 8 -6.15 2.22 5.10
C ASP A 8 -7.67 2.23 5.31
N CYS A 9 -8.42 2.22 4.19
CA CYS A 9 -9.88 2.35 4.26
C CYS A 9 -10.56 1.09 4.76
N HIS A 10 -9.91 -0.07 4.65
CA HIS A 10 -10.37 -1.36 5.18
C HIS A 10 -11.87 -1.58 4.95
N LEU A 11 -12.27 -1.60 3.69
CA LEU A 11 -13.68 -1.71 3.27
C LEU A 11 -14.36 -3.01 3.72
N ASN A 12 -13.64 -3.95 4.30
CA ASN A 12 -14.19 -5.11 4.97
C ASN A 12 -14.99 -4.75 6.24
N PHE A 13 -14.73 -3.60 6.88
CA PHE A 13 -15.46 -3.15 8.06
C PHE A 13 -16.71 -2.34 7.69
N GLU A 14 -16.59 -1.33 6.85
CA GLU A 14 -17.69 -0.43 6.52
C GLU A 14 -17.54 0.16 5.12
N ASP A 15 -18.68 0.53 4.51
CA ASP A 15 -18.70 1.29 3.26
C ASP A 15 -18.06 2.68 3.43
N LEU A 16 -17.58 3.24 2.34
CA LEU A 16 -17.01 4.58 2.30
C LEU A 16 -17.56 5.31 1.08
N THR A 17 -17.95 6.57 1.27
CA THR A 17 -18.37 7.47 0.19
C THR A 17 -17.36 8.61 0.06
N LEU A 18 -16.92 8.88 -1.16
CA LEU A 18 -15.95 9.90 -1.49
C LEU A 18 -16.62 11.11 -2.16
N PRO A 19 -16.04 12.32 -2.00
CA PRO A 19 -16.62 13.55 -2.56
C PRO A 19 -16.48 13.64 -4.10
N GLY A 20 -15.49 12.96 -4.69
CA GLY A 20 -15.10 13.14 -6.08
C GLY A 20 -14.14 14.32 -6.30
N GLY A 21 -13.54 14.41 -7.50
CA GLY A 21 -12.55 15.43 -7.82
C GLY A 21 -11.72 15.11 -9.06
N ASP A 22 -10.60 15.83 -9.21
CA ASP A 22 -9.73 15.64 -10.36
C ASP A 22 -8.85 14.40 -10.20
N VAL A 23 -8.07 14.33 -9.13
CA VAL A 23 -7.15 13.22 -8.86
C VAL A 23 -7.37 12.69 -7.46
N LEU A 24 -7.42 11.35 -7.33
CA LEU A 24 -7.40 10.63 -6.07
C LEU A 24 -6.12 9.82 -5.95
N ILE A 25 -5.48 9.84 -4.79
CA ILE A 25 -4.50 8.83 -4.38
C ILE A 25 -5.16 7.91 -3.35
N ALA A 26 -5.17 6.60 -3.64
CA ALA A 26 -5.55 5.53 -2.72
C ALA A 26 -4.28 4.75 -2.34
N ALA A 27 -3.70 5.06 -1.17
CA ALA A 27 -2.37 4.62 -0.79
C ALA A 27 -2.35 3.26 -0.04
N GLY A 28 -3.12 2.29 -0.54
CA GLY A 28 -3.14 0.91 -0.06
C GLY A 28 -4.12 0.64 1.09
N ASP A 29 -4.30 -0.65 1.37
CA ASP A 29 -5.20 -1.19 2.38
C ASP A 29 -6.66 -0.76 2.20
N MET A 30 -7.11 -0.76 0.93
CA MET A 30 -8.51 -0.56 0.59
C MET A 30 -9.30 -1.84 0.86
N MET A 31 -8.77 -3.02 0.46
CA MET A 31 -9.51 -4.27 0.44
C MET A 31 -8.59 -5.50 0.47
N GLU A 32 -9.16 -6.68 0.71
CA GLU A 32 -8.48 -7.96 0.50
C GLU A 32 -8.84 -8.51 -0.90
N ALA A 33 -7.92 -8.45 -1.86
CA ALA A 33 -8.17 -8.85 -3.25
C ALA A 33 -8.59 -10.32 -3.41
N GLY A 34 -8.26 -11.18 -2.44
CA GLY A 34 -8.69 -12.58 -2.41
C GLY A 34 -10.21 -12.78 -2.35
N HIS A 35 -10.97 -11.86 -1.77
CA HIS A 35 -12.44 -11.91 -1.74
C HIS A 35 -13.04 -11.67 -3.12
N LEU A 36 -12.50 -10.75 -3.90
CA LEU A 36 -12.96 -10.47 -5.27
C LEU A 36 -12.88 -11.73 -6.14
N GLN A 37 -11.81 -12.51 -6.03
CA GLN A 37 -11.69 -13.74 -6.80
C GLN A 37 -12.66 -14.83 -6.36
N ARG A 38 -12.83 -15.04 -5.05
CA ARG A 38 -13.73 -16.09 -4.55
C ARG A 38 -15.16 -15.87 -5.03
N ALA A 39 -15.62 -14.63 -5.04
CA ALA A 39 -16.93 -14.27 -5.56
C ALA A 39 -17.10 -14.59 -7.05
N ILE A 40 -16.09 -14.28 -7.88
CA ILE A 40 -16.11 -14.55 -9.31
C ILE A 40 -16.15 -16.05 -9.60
N HIS A 41 -15.30 -16.85 -8.92
CA HIS A 41 -15.13 -18.27 -9.26
C HIS A 41 -16.04 -19.23 -8.50
N GLN A 42 -16.43 -18.92 -7.26
CA GLN A 42 -17.13 -19.86 -6.39
C GLN A 42 -18.59 -19.49 -6.14
N LYS A 43 -19.05 -18.31 -6.53
CA LYS A 43 -20.41 -17.77 -6.29
C LYS A 43 -20.86 -17.91 -4.82
N LYS A 44 -19.91 -17.91 -3.88
CA LYS A 44 -20.14 -18.01 -2.45
C LYS A 44 -19.56 -16.80 -1.75
N ASP A 45 -20.30 -16.30 -0.73
CA ASP A 45 -19.90 -15.19 0.10
C ASP A 45 -19.50 -13.94 -0.71
N THR A 46 -20.48 -13.39 -1.43
CA THR A 46 -20.28 -12.26 -2.35
C THR A 46 -20.30 -10.92 -1.64
N PHE A 47 -20.73 -10.85 -0.38
CA PHE A 47 -20.97 -9.58 0.33
C PHE A 47 -19.77 -8.62 0.30
N LEU A 48 -18.56 -9.07 0.68
CA LEU A 48 -17.37 -8.22 0.62
C LEU A 48 -16.95 -7.93 -0.82
N ALA A 49 -17.03 -8.93 -1.70
CA ALA A 49 -16.70 -8.72 -3.11
C ALA A 49 -17.63 -7.71 -3.78
N ASP A 50 -18.93 -7.77 -3.48
CA ASP A 50 -19.92 -6.83 -4.01
C ASP A 50 -19.68 -5.41 -3.45
N ARG A 51 -19.28 -5.29 -2.17
CA ARG A 51 -18.88 -4.01 -1.56
C ARG A 51 -17.64 -3.44 -2.24
N TYR A 52 -16.59 -4.24 -2.41
CA TYR A 52 -15.34 -3.80 -3.05
C TYR A 52 -15.58 -3.41 -4.51
N LYS A 53 -16.34 -4.21 -5.25
CA LYS A 53 -16.68 -3.90 -6.62
C LYS A 53 -17.50 -2.62 -6.72
N ARG A 54 -18.49 -2.43 -5.88
CA ARG A 54 -19.29 -1.19 -5.84
C ARG A 54 -18.39 0.02 -5.55
N PHE A 55 -17.47 -0.08 -4.59
CA PHE A 55 -16.53 1.00 -4.30
C PHE A 55 -15.66 1.35 -5.53
N ILE A 56 -15.11 0.35 -6.20
CA ILE A 56 -14.32 0.56 -7.43
C ILE A 56 -15.18 1.21 -8.52
N ASP A 57 -16.37 0.69 -8.76
CA ASP A 57 -17.23 1.12 -9.87
C ASP A 57 -17.87 2.50 -9.63
N GLU A 58 -18.21 2.83 -8.38
CA GLU A 58 -18.98 4.03 -8.07
C GLU A 58 -18.12 5.15 -7.45
N GLU A 59 -17.19 4.83 -6.53
CA GLU A 59 -16.42 5.84 -5.82
C GLU A 59 -15.19 6.30 -6.63
N PHE A 60 -14.47 5.37 -7.26
CA PHE A 60 -13.36 5.73 -8.14
C PHE A 60 -13.84 6.44 -9.41
N ALA A 61 -15.05 6.13 -9.90
CA ALA A 61 -15.63 6.82 -11.04
C ALA A 61 -15.94 8.31 -10.82
N LYS A 62 -15.97 8.77 -9.55
CA LYS A 62 -16.15 10.19 -9.21
C LYS A 62 -14.91 11.06 -9.48
N TYR A 63 -13.79 10.43 -9.85
CA TYR A 63 -12.53 11.11 -10.12
C TYR A 63 -12.10 10.97 -11.58
N ASN A 64 -11.50 12.02 -12.13
CA ASN A 64 -10.96 11.96 -13.49
C ASN A 64 -9.81 10.98 -13.59
N LYS A 65 -8.96 10.91 -12.57
CA LYS A 65 -7.84 9.97 -12.44
C LYS A 65 -7.70 9.47 -11.02
N VAL A 66 -7.35 8.20 -10.87
CA VAL A 66 -7.05 7.58 -9.59
C VAL A 66 -5.66 6.93 -9.66
N ILE A 67 -4.80 7.25 -8.70
CA ILE A 67 -3.56 6.51 -8.44
C ILE A 67 -3.87 5.52 -7.33
N TYR A 68 -3.73 4.23 -7.59
CA TYR A 68 -3.96 3.18 -6.60
C TYR A 68 -2.73 2.31 -6.47
N ILE A 69 -2.29 2.08 -5.24
CA ILE A 69 -1.26 1.09 -4.90
C ILE A 69 -1.83 0.04 -3.96
N ALA A 70 -1.24 -1.16 -3.96
CA ALA A 70 -1.56 -2.15 -2.93
C ALA A 70 -0.90 -1.78 -1.59
N GLY A 71 -1.59 -2.04 -0.47
CA GLY A 71 -0.98 -2.20 0.84
C GLY A 71 -0.73 -3.68 1.14
N ASN A 72 -0.47 -4.02 2.40
CA ASN A 72 -0.27 -5.40 2.80
C ASN A 72 -1.61 -6.20 2.81
N HIS A 73 -2.74 -5.56 3.14
CA HIS A 73 -4.04 -6.24 3.20
C HIS A 73 -4.57 -6.66 1.84
N GLU A 74 -4.23 -6.01 0.75
CA GLU A 74 -4.59 -6.47 -0.59
C GLU A 74 -4.08 -7.89 -0.86
N HIS A 75 -2.95 -8.29 -0.26
CA HIS A 75 -2.34 -9.61 -0.43
C HIS A 75 -2.89 -10.69 0.52
N TYR A 76 -3.68 -10.29 1.53
CA TYR A 76 -4.13 -11.23 2.57
C TYR A 76 -4.89 -12.42 2.02
N ASN A 77 -4.56 -13.60 2.55
CA ASN A 77 -5.13 -14.89 2.16
C ASN A 77 -4.90 -15.27 0.69
N HIS A 78 -3.92 -14.64 0.04
CA HIS A 78 -3.62 -14.82 -1.37
C HIS A 78 -2.12 -14.91 -1.67
N SER A 79 -1.77 -15.19 -2.96
CA SER A 79 -0.41 -15.10 -3.47
C SER A 79 -0.07 -13.62 -3.75
N TYR A 80 1.11 -13.19 -3.32
CA TYR A 80 1.65 -11.87 -3.60
C TYR A 80 1.59 -11.53 -5.10
N GLU A 81 2.07 -12.45 -5.94
CA GLU A 81 2.18 -12.25 -7.38
C GLU A 81 0.80 -12.17 -8.08
N ASP A 82 -0.14 -13.02 -7.64
CA ASP A 82 -1.48 -13.04 -8.24
C ASP A 82 -2.29 -11.80 -7.89
N THR A 83 -2.02 -11.15 -6.75
CA THR A 83 -2.75 -9.97 -6.30
C THR A 83 -2.63 -8.83 -7.29
N HIS A 84 -1.44 -8.51 -7.76
CA HIS A 84 -1.21 -7.40 -8.70
C HIS A 84 -1.93 -7.61 -10.03
N THR A 85 -1.78 -8.81 -10.62
CA THR A 85 -2.47 -9.16 -11.86
C THR A 85 -3.97 -9.02 -11.71
N ARG A 86 -4.50 -9.43 -10.58
CA ARG A 86 -5.93 -9.39 -10.29
C ARG A 86 -6.45 -7.98 -10.15
N LEU A 87 -5.77 -7.15 -9.37
CA LEU A 87 -6.16 -5.75 -9.20
C LEU A 87 -6.12 -5.02 -10.55
N ARG A 88 -5.06 -5.17 -11.35
CA ARG A 88 -4.98 -4.57 -12.69
C ARG A 88 -6.18 -4.93 -13.58
N ASN A 89 -6.60 -6.19 -13.55
CA ASN A 89 -7.71 -6.67 -14.39
C ASN A 89 -9.09 -6.18 -13.91
N LEU A 90 -9.20 -5.67 -12.70
CA LEU A 90 -10.46 -5.22 -12.11
C LEU A 90 -10.61 -3.69 -12.11
N MET A 91 -9.51 -2.95 -12.32
CA MET A 91 -9.55 -1.50 -12.28
C MET A 91 -10.15 -0.92 -13.56
N PRO A 92 -11.01 0.11 -13.45
CA PRO A 92 -11.50 0.86 -14.62
C PRO A 92 -10.40 1.73 -15.23
N ASP A 93 -10.64 2.22 -16.46
CA ASP A 93 -9.65 2.93 -17.28
C ASP A 93 -9.10 4.23 -16.67
N ASN A 94 -9.81 4.83 -15.73
CA ASN A 94 -9.36 6.02 -15.03
C ASN A 94 -8.41 5.71 -13.86
N VAL A 95 -8.17 4.42 -13.51
CA VAL A 95 -7.32 3.99 -12.40
C VAL A 95 -5.95 3.54 -12.90
N HIS A 96 -4.91 4.20 -12.44
CA HIS A 96 -3.53 3.78 -12.59
C HIS A 96 -3.14 2.96 -11.35
N PHE A 97 -3.16 1.63 -11.48
CA PHE A 97 -2.65 0.75 -10.43
C PHE A 97 -1.14 0.61 -10.59
N LEU A 98 -0.39 1.05 -9.58
CA LEU A 98 1.08 1.09 -9.61
C LEU A 98 1.68 0.09 -8.61
N GLU A 99 2.67 -0.68 -9.06
CA GLU A 99 3.51 -1.52 -8.20
C GLU A 99 4.95 -1.47 -8.71
N ALA A 100 5.77 -0.65 -8.04
CA ALA A 100 7.11 -0.24 -8.46
C ALA A 100 7.10 0.36 -9.90
N GLU A 101 6.07 1.13 -10.21
CA GLU A 101 5.78 1.69 -11.53
C GLU A 101 5.45 3.18 -11.43
N SER A 102 5.45 3.84 -12.58
CA SER A 102 5.17 5.27 -12.67
C SER A 102 4.08 5.58 -13.69
N CYS A 103 3.42 6.72 -13.49
CA CYS A 103 2.57 7.34 -14.50
C CYS A 103 2.72 8.85 -14.44
N GLN A 104 2.22 9.55 -15.45
CA GLN A 104 2.19 11.01 -15.50
C GLN A 104 0.74 11.49 -15.65
N ILE A 105 0.39 12.50 -14.85
CA ILE A 105 -0.87 13.25 -14.97
C ILE A 105 -0.49 14.73 -15.06
N GLU A 106 -0.83 15.37 -16.18
CA GLU A 106 -0.42 16.75 -16.49
C GLU A 106 1.11 16.93 -16.40
N ASP A 107 1.59 17.85 -15.54
CA ASP A 107 3.01 18.15 -15.32
C ASP A 107 3.61 17.43 -14.09
N VAL A 108 2.86 16.51 -13.48
CA VAL A 108 3.29 15.78 -12.28
C VAL A 108 3.51 14.30 -12.61
N HIS A 109 4.66 13.79 -12.21
CA HIS A 109 5.00 12.38 -12.30
C HIS A 109 4.71 11.68 -10.97
N PHE A 110 4.12 10.49 -11.05
CA PHE A 110 3.82 9.65 -9.89
C PHE A 110 4.64 8.38 -9.98
N PHE A 111 5.27 7.98 -8.88
CA PHE A 111 5.85 6.65 -8.72
C PHE A 111 5.20 5.98 -7.52
N GLY A 112 4.70 4.76 -7.67
CA GLY A 112 3.95 4.10 -6.61
C GLY A 112 4.21 2.61 -6.48
N GLY A 113 3.97 2.09 -5.27
CA GLY A 113 4.04 0.68 -4.93
C GLY A 113 3.84 0.43 -3.44
N THR A 114 3.74 -0.84 -3.05
CA THR A 114 3.63 -1.22 -1.62
C THR A 114 4.89 -0.82 -0.84
N PHE A 115 6.06 -0.87 -1.46
CA PHE A 115 7.40 -0.65 -0.92
C PHE A 115 7.84 -1.71 0.09
N TRP A 116 7.00 -2.09 1.05
CA TRP A 116 7.42 -2.88 2.21
C TRP A 116 8.49 -2.12 3.03
N THR A 117 9.36 -2.86 3.76
CA THR A 117 10.41 -2.23 4.58
C THR A 117 11.76 -2.93 4.43
N ASP A 118 12.82 -2.24 4.84
CA ASP A 118 14.18 -2.79 4.91
C ASP A 118 14.43 -3.69 6.13
N MET A 119 13.40 -3.88 6.98
CA MET A 119 13.48 -4.72 8.18
C MET A 119 14.60 -4.28 9.14
N ASN A 120 14.70 -2.97 9.43
CA ASN A 120 15.83 -2.37 10.17
C ASN A 120 17.19 -2.73 9.53
N LYS A 121 17.32 -2.50 8.22
CA LYS A 121 18.50 -2.88 7.42
C LYS A 121 18.79 -4.38 7.43
N GLY A 122 17.74 -5.19 7.59
CA GLY A 122 17.84 -6.65 7.63
C GLY A 122 18.27 -7.19 8.99
N ASP A 123 17.92 -6.53 10.09
CA ASP A 123 18.22 -7.03 11.43
C ASP A 123 17.56 -8.39 11.69
N PRO A 124 18.35 -9.45 11.97
CA PRO A 124 17.80 -10.80 12.13
C PRO A 124 16.80 -10.95 13.28
N ILE A 125 16.98 -10.15 14.35
CA ILE A 125 16.09 -10.19 15.51
C ILE A 125 14.75 -9.57 15.13
N SER A 126 14.76 -8.37 14.53
CA SER A 126 13.55 -7.72 14.02
C SER A 126 12.80 -8.62 13.04
N MET A 127 13.50 -9.23 12.06
CA MET A 127 12.86 -10.15 11.12
C MET A 127 12.24 -11.38 11.81
N SER A 128 12.87 -11.91 12.86
CA SER A 128 12.30 -13.03 13.64
C SER A 128 11.05 -12.61 14.40
N VAL A 129 11.08 -11.46 15.06
CA VAL A 129 9.92 -10.90 15.78
C VAL A 129 8.77 -10.64 14.83
N LEU A 130 9.01 -9.97 13.70
CA LEU A 130 7.99 -9.67 12.69
C LEU A 130 7.35 -10.94 12.13
N LYS A 131 8.17 -11.96 11.80
CA LYS A 131 7.68 -13.23 11.28
C LYS A 131 6.67 -13.92 12.20
N GLU A 132 6.86 -13.81 13.52
CA GLU A 132 5.98 -14.43 14.51
C GLU A 132 4.77 -13.53 14.86
N SER A 133 4.96 -12.20 14.81
CA SER A 133 3.97 -11.24 15.33
C SER A 133 3.04 -10.69 14.25
N MET A 134 3.54 -10.36 13.03
CA MET A 134 2.73 -9.76 11.98
C MET A 134 1.90 -10.80 11.22
N ALA A 135 0.67 -10.42 10.91
CA ALA A 135 -0.25 -11.24 10.13
C ALA A 135 0.28 -11.50 8.71
N ASP A 136 0.97 -10.53 8.11
CA ASP A 136 1.53 -10.60 6.75
C ASP A 136 2.30 -11.89 6.51
N PHE A 137 3.20 -12.24 7.42
CA PHE A 137 4.07 -13.42 7.29
C PHE A 137 3.36 -14.75 7.63
N ARG A 138 2.11 -14.68 8.08
CA ARG A 138 1.27 -15.85 8.34
C ARG A 138 0.26 -16.11 7.24
N VAL A 139 -0.34 -15.04 6.67
CA VAL A 139 -1.50 -15.15 5.78
C VAL A 139 -1.19 -14.89 4.31
N ILE A 140 -0.12 -14.13 3.99
CA ILE A 140 0.31 -13.90 2.61
C ILE A 140 1.10 -15.12 2.12
N LYS A 141 0.81 -15.54 0.90
CA LYS A 141 1.53 -16.61 0.20
C LYS A 141 2.48 -16.01 -0.82
N HIS A 142 3.52 -16.76 -1.19
CA HIS A 142 4.50 -16.40 -2.19
C HIS A 142 4.69 -17.53 -3.19
N GLY A 143 4.79 -17.18 -4.47
CA GLY A 143 4.95 -18.15 -5.55
C GLY A 143 3.66 -18.89 -5.92
N HIS A 144 3.79 -19.75 -6.92
CA HIS A 144 2.68 -20.57 -7.39
C HIS A 144 2.51 -21.83 -6.53
N SER A 145 1.25 -22.23 -6.39
CA SER A 145 0.96 -23.51 -5.71
C SER A 145 1.51 -24.69 -6.52
N ILE A 146 2.34 -25.49 -5.87
CA ILE A 146 2.87 -26.73 -6.44
C ILE A 146 1.95 -27.87 -6.00
N LYS A 147 1.43 -28.63 -6.98
CA LYS A 147 0.69 -29.85 -6.69
C LYS A 147 1.67 -30.92 -6.22
N VAL A 148 1.39 -31.53 -5.08
CA VAL A 148 2.17 -32.64 -4.52
C VAL A 148 1.23 -33.81 -4.34
N ASP A 149 1.55 -34.93 -4.99
CA ASP A 149 0.84 -36.20 -4.81
C ASP A 149 1.21 -36.77 -3.44
N THR A 150 0.22 -37.00 -2.61
CA THR A 150 0.40 -37.62 -1.29
C THR A 150 -0.35 -38.93 -1.18
N ALA A 151 -0.01 -39.72 -0.19
CA ALA A 151 -0.72 -40.98 0.10
C ALA A 151 -2.23 -40.81 0.41
N TYR A 152 -2.66 -39.57 0.66
CA TYR A 152 -4.05 -39.22 1.00
C TYR A 152 -4.75 -38.41 -0.10
N GLY A 153 -4.13 -38.26 -1.29
CA GLY A 153 -4.64 -37.48 -2.41
C GLY A 153 -3.77 -36.26 -2.73
N ASP A 154 -4.25 -35.42 -3.64
CA ASP A 154 -3.54 -34.24 -4.09
C ASP A 154 -3.46 -33.19 -2.99
N ALA A 155 -2.27 -32.73 -2.66
CA ALA A 155 -2.01 -31.57 -1.81
C ALA A 155 -1.41 -30.44 -2.64
N TYR A 156 -1.69 -29.18 -2.26
CA TYR A 156 -1.11 -28.00 -2.88
C TYR A 156 -0.21 -27.28 -1.88
N TRP A 157 1.04 -27.12 -2.26
CA TRP A 157 2.03 -26.44 -1.44
C TRP A 157 2.34 -25.05 -2.03
N THR A 158 2.28 -24.01 -1.20
CA THR A 158 2.66 -22.66 -1.58
C THR A 158 3.63 -22.12 -0.53
N SER A 159 4.69 -21.49 -0.95
CA SER A 159 5.64 -20.84 -0.05
C SER A 159 4.95 -19.71 0.72
N LYS A 160 5.43 -19.43 1.92
CA LYS A 160 4.99 -18.29 2.70
C LYS A 160 5.75 -17.04 2.28
N PHE A 161 5.10 -15.91 2.29
CA PHE A 161 5.73 -14.61 2.28
C PHE A 161 6.59 -14.46 3.54
N THR A 162 7.79 -13.92 3.42
CA THR A 162 8.75 -13.84 4.53
C THR A 162 9.32 -12.44 4.67
N PRO A 163 9.81 -12.04 5.86
CA PRO A 163 10.50 -10.77 6.02
C PRO A 163 11.69 -10.59 5.06
N GLN A 164 12.41 -11.68 4.75
CA GLN A 164 13.52 -11.66 3.79
C GLN A 164 13.04 -11.32 2.38
N PHE A 165 11.88 -11.90 1.98
CA PHE A 165 11.30 -11.62 0.67
C PHE A 165 10.78 -10.18 0.60
N ALA A 166 10.05 -9.71 1.61
CA ALA A 166 9.58 -8.33 1.73
C ALA A 166 10.74 -7.32 1.65
N LYS A 167 11.85 -7.60 2.36
CA LYS A 167 13.08 -6.79 2.28
C LYS A 167 13.65 -6.77 0.86
N GLY A 168 13.63 -7.89 0.15
CA GLY A 168 14.06 -7.96 -1.26
C GLY A 168 13.24 -7.03 -2.13
N ILE A 169 11.90 -7.09 -2.03
CA ILE A 169 10.98 -6.20 -2.75
C ILE A 169 11.27 -4.73 -2.44
N PHE A 170 11.50 -4.39 -1.17
CA PHE A 170 11.86 -3.02 -0.78
C PHE A 170 13.11 -2.53 -1.53
N HIS A 171 14.18 -3.30 -1.54
CA HIS A 171 15.42 -2.90 -2.22
C HIS A 171 15.22 -2.74 -3.74
N ASP A 172 14.49 -3.66 -4.36
CA ASP A 172 14.20 -3.58 -5.80
C ASP A 172 13.35 -2.35 -6.12
N THR A 173 12.33 -2.06 -5.31
CA THR A 173 11.46 -0.88 -5.49
C THR A 173 12.22 0.43 -5.31
N VAL A 174 13.10 0.52 -4.29
CA VAL A 174 13.92 1.73 -4.07
C VAL A 174 14.94 1.92 -5.20
N ALA A 175 15.50 0.84 -5.74
CA ALA A 175 16.40 0.93 -6.89
C ALA A 175 15.68 1.45 -8.13
N LEU A 176 14.46 0.93 -8.43
CA LEU A 176 13.62 1.40 -9.54
C LEU A 176 13.18 2.86 -9.34
N LEU A 177 12.83 3.25 -8.11
CA LEU A 177 12.54 4.65 -7.80
C LEU A 177 13.75 5.55 -8.07
N LYS A 178 14.95 5.11 -7.67
CA LYS A 178 16.16 5.87 -7.92
C LYS A 178 16.42 6.07 -9.42
N ASP A 179 16.35 5.00 -10.21
CA ASP A 179 16.52 5.07 -11.66
C ASP A 179 15.47 6.00 -12.31
N PHE A 180 14.23 5.95 -11.82
CA PHE A 180 13.18 6.86 -12.26
C PHE A 180 13.51 8.32 -11.91
N LEU A 181 13.93 8.61 -10.68
CA LEU A 181 14.29 9.97 -10.26
C LEU A 181 15.53 10.50 -11.01
N ASP A 182 16.50 9.67 -11.29
CA ASP A 182 17.69 10.03 -12.09
C ASP A 182 17.28 10.47 -13.52
N ALA A 183 16.22 9.88 -14.08
CA ALA A 183 15.66 10.26 -15.38
C ALA A 183 14.77 11.52 -15.32
N HIS A 184 14.26 11.88 -14.13
CA HIS A 184 13.27 12.95 -13.91
C HIS A 184 13.77 14.06 -12.97
N GLN A 185 15.03 14.49 -13.10
CA GLN A 185 15.68 15.40 -12.14
C GLN A 185 15.04 16.79 -12.03
N ASN A 186 14.37 17.25 -13.08
CA ASN A 186 13.77 18.59 -13.14
C ASN A 186 12.24 18.56 -13.06
N ASP A 187 11.64 17.39 -12.92
CA ASP A 187 10.21 17.21 -12.91
C ASP A 187 9.65 17.32 -11.49
N LYS A 188 8.34 17.51 -11.38
CA LYS A 188 7.64 17.39 -10.11
C LYS A 188 7.27 15.93 -9.91
N VAL A 189 7.74 15.34 -8.83
CA VAL A 189 7.47 13.93 -8.52
C VAL A 189 6.66 13.81 -7.23
N VAL A 190 5.63 12.97 -7.26
CA VAL A 190 4.91 12.47 -6.09
C VAL A 190 5.22 10.99 -5.94
N VAL A 191 5.72 10.59 -4.77
CA VAL A 191 5.94 9.19 -4.43
C VAL A 191 4.78 8.70 -3.57
N VAL A 192 4.24 7.53 -3.90
CA VAL A 192 3.14 6.90 -3.17
C VAL A 192 3.61 5.53 -2.69
N SER A 193 3.85 5.40 -1.40
CA SER A 193 4.15 4.11 -0.75
C SER A 193 3.02 3.70 0.18
N HIS A 194 2.94 2.41 0.53
CA HIS A 194 2.06 2.02 1.64
C HIS A 194 2.81 2.11 2.97
N HIS A 195 4.01 1.57 3.05
CA HIS A 195 4.84 1.66 4.25
C HIS A 195 5.53 3.04 4.37
N ALA A 196 5.75 3.47 5.61
CA ALA A 196 6.28 4.80 5.87
C ALA A 196 7.75 4.96 5.46
N PRO A 197 8.14 6.11 4.87
CA PRO A 197 9.51 6.34 4.40
C PRO A 197 10.46 6.82 5.52
N SER A 198 9.95 7.12 6.71
CA SER A 198 10.76 7.72 7.77
C SER A 198 10.25 7.35 9.16
N PRO A 199 11.15 7.19 10.15
CA PRO A 199 10.75 6.99 11.54
C PRO A 199 9.98 8.19 12.14
N ILE A 200 9.97 9.36 11.49
CA ILE A 200 9.16 10.52 11.93
C ILE A 200 7.66 10.21 11.89
N SER A 201 7.24 9.27 11.04
CA SER A 201 5.84 8.82 10.96
C SER A 201 5.41 7.93 12.14
N ILE A 202 6.34 7.47 12.98
CA ILE A 202 6.01 6.60 14.12
C ILE A 202 5.29 7.41 15.19
N ASN A 203 4.12 6.95 15.62
CA ASN A 203 3.44 7.54 16.76
C ASN A 203 4.29 7.37 18.04
N MET A 204 4.40 8.43 18.83
CA MET A 204 5.24 8.47 20.04
C MET A 204 4.93 7.34 21.03
N LYS A 205 3.70 6.83 21.06
CA LYS A 205 3.31 5.69 21.91
C LYS A 205 4.02 4.37 21.55
N TYR A 206 4.56 4.27 20.32
CA TYR A 206 5.25 3.07 19.81
C TYR A 206 6.74 3.29 19.56
N ILE A 207 7.30 4.47 19.92
CA ILE A 207 8.68 4.82 19.59
C ILE A 207 9.71 3.82 20.11
N ASP A 208 9.43 3.20 21.25
CA ASP A 208 10.33 2.23 21.90
C ASP A 208 10.17 0.80 21.37
N ASP A 209 9.21 0.54 20.49
CA ASP A 209 8.97 -0.80 19.93
C ASP A 209 9.84 -1.07 18.69
N TYR A 210 11.16 -1.01 18.90
CA TYR A 210 12.18 -1.05 17.85
C TYR A 210 12.00 -2.19 16.85
N HIS A 211 11.72 -3.40 17.35
CA HIS A 211 11.63 -4.57 16.47
C HIS A 211 10.33 -4.59 15.65
N MET A 212 9.20 -4.18 16.25
CA MET A 212 7.93 -4.11 15.53
C MET A 212 7.93 -2.97 14.51
N ASN A 213 8.50 -1.82 14.88
CA ASN A 213 8.60 -0.68 13.97
C ASN A 213 9.33 -0.99 12.66
N ALA A 214 10.20 -2.02 12.66
CA ALA A 214 10.87 -2.51 11.46
C ALA A 214 9.92 -3.03 10.36
N GLY A 215 8.68 -3.40 10.72
CA GLY A 215 7.65 -3.80 9.76
C GLY A 215 6.81 -2.64 9.23
N TYR A 216 6.95 -1.44 9.80
CA TYR A 216 6.09 -0.30 9.50
C TYR A 216 6.78 0.81 8.71
N HIS A 217 8.09 0.98 8.87
CA HIS A 217 8.84 2.02 8.17
C HIS A 217 10.23 1.58 7.75
N SER A 218 10.79 2.34 6.82
CA SER A 218 12.23 2.36 6.53
C SER A 218 12.77 3.79 6.65
N ASN A 219 14.05 3.95 6.94
CA ASN A 219 14.62 5.29 7.03
C ASN A 219 15.21 5.72 5.67
N LEU A 220 14.37 6.34 4.85
CA LEU A 220 14.72 6.94 3.57
C LEU A 220 14.96 8.46 3.68
N THR A 221 15.18 8.99 4.88
CA THR A 221 15.33 10.45 5.09
C THR A 221 16.45 11.05 4.24
N GLU A 222 17.63 10.43 4.22
CA GLU A 222 18.76 10.89 3.39
C GLU A 222 18.43 10.76 1.90
N PHE A 223 17.83 9.64 1.48
CA PHE A 223 17.39 9.45 0.10
C PHE A 223 16.44 10.55 -0.36
N ILE A 224 15.47 10.95 0.47
CA ILE A 224 14.54 12.03 0.16
C ILE A 224 15.26 13.38 0.06
N LEU A 225 16.21 13.66 0.96
CA LEU A 225 16.99 14.91 0.93
C LEU A 225 17.84 15.03 -0.35
N ASP A 226 18.35 13.92 -0.85
CA ASP A 226 19.16 13.87 -2.08
C ASP A 226 18.33 14.02 -3.36
N HIS A 227 16.98 13.93 -3.26
CA HIS A 227 16.07 13.98 -4.40
C HIS A 227 15.01 15.10 -4.26
N PRO A 228 15.39 16.38 -4.34
CA PRO A 228 14.49 17.54 -4.11
C PRO A 228 13.38 17.69 -5.15
N GLN A 229 13.42 16.95 -6.26
CA GLN A 229 12.32 16.82 -7.23
C GLN A 229 11.10 16.10 -6.66
N ILE A 230 11.24 15.30 -5.60
CA ILE A 230 10.12 14.75 -4.84
C ILE A 230 9.44 15.89 -4.10
N LYS A 231 8.24 16.30 -4.53
CA LYS A 231 7.48 17.38 -3.89
C LYS A 231 6.64 16.87 -2.74
N THR A 232 6.09 15.66 -2.91
CA THR A 232 5.27 15.04 -1.88
C THR A 232 5.57 13.54 -1.82
N TRP A 233 5.64 13.01 -0.62
CA TRP A 233 5.63 11.58 -0.34
C TRP A 233 4.36 11.23 0.44
N VAL A 234 3.54 10.37 -0.12
CA VAL A 234 2.31 9.90 0.48
C VAL A 234 2.52 8.49 0.99
N HIS A 235 1.98 8.16 2.17
CA HIS A 235 1.97 6.77 2.64
C HIS A 235 0.71 6.45 3.46
N GLY A 236 0.55 5.17 3.86
CA GLY A 236 -0.48 4.63 4.73
C GLY A 236 0.12 3.83 5.89
N HIS A 237 -0.47 2.69 6.18
CA HIS A 237 -0.03 1.61 7.08
C HIS A 237 0.03 1.95 8.57
N MET A 238 0.34 3.17 8.92
CA MET A 238 0.54 3.61 10.33
C MET A 238 -0.78 3.86 11.06
N HIS A 239 -1.90 4.01 10.35
CA HIS A 239 -3.21 4.43 10.83
C HIS A 239 -3.22 5.75 11.63
N ASP A 240 -2.09 6.46 11.69
CA ASP A 240 -1.99 7.80 12.28
C ASP A 240 -1.80 8.85 11.18
N PRO A 241 -2.56 9.96 11.19
CA PRO A 241 -2.35 11.05 10.24
C PRO A 241 -1.07 11.79 10.58
N VAL A 242 -0.24 12.02 9.57
CA VAL A 242 0.96 12.84 9.68
C VAL A 242 1.04 13.85 8.56
N ASP A 243 1.69 14.98 8.82
CA ASP A 243 1.97 16.03 7.85
C ASP A 243 3.25 16.77 8.30
N TYR A 244 4.37 16.45 7.66
CA TYR A 244 5.67 17.03 8.02
C TYR A 244 6.58 17.17 6.80
N MET A 245 7.70 17.87 6.98
CA MET A 245 8.67 18.13 5.92
C MET A 245 9.97 17.34 6.14
N ILE A 246 10.51 16.77 5.07
CA ILE A 246 11.90 16.31 4.97
C ILE A 246 12.58 17.17 3.89
N GLY A 247 13.39 18.14 4.29
CA GLY A 247 13.91 19.14 3.38
C GLY A 247 12.77 19.91 2.70
N THR A 248 12.65 19.77 1.37
CA THR A 248 11.59 20.38 0.56
C THR A 248 10.44 19.43 0.23
N THR A 249 10.53 18.17 0.64
CA THR A 249 9.50 17.17 0.41
C THR A 249 8.49 17.15 1.56
N ARG A 250 7.20 17.31 1.24
CA ARG A 250 6.12 17.12 2.22
C ARG A 250 5.79 15.63 2.33
N VAL A 251 5.79 15.08 3.55
CA VAL A 251 5.29 13.74 3.84
C VAL A 251 3.92 13.85 4.46
N VAL A 252 2.92 13.19 3.87
CA VAL A 252 1.51 13.36 4.28
C VAL A 252 0.73 12.05 4.17
N THR A 253 -0.18 11.83 5.14
CA THR A 253 -1.09 10.69 5.17
C THR A 253 -2.52 11.13 5.48
N ASN A 254 -3.50 10.29 5.10
CA ASN A 254 -4.89 10.42 5.52
C ASN A 254 -5.50 9.02 5.68
N PRO A 255 -5.08 8.26 6.72
CA PRO A 255 -5.56 6.91 6.95
C PRO A 255 -6.94 6.92 7.61
N ARG A 256 -7.82 6.00 7.18
CA ARG A 256 -9.09 5.75 7.88
C ARG A 256 -8.90 4.86 9.12
N GLY A 257 -8.11 3.81 8.99
CA GLY A 257 -7.95 2.80 10.04
C GLY A 257 -9.16 1.87 10.18
N TYR A 258 -9.18 1.08 11.26
CA TYR A 258 -10.23 0.09 11.52
C TYR A 258 -11.46 0.74 12.14
N LYS A 259 -12.45 1.10 11.31
CA LYS A 259 -13.69 1.71 11.75
C LYS A 259 -14.40 0.86 12.82
N GLY A 260 -14.75 1.48 13.95
CA GLY A 260 -15.36 0.83 15.10
C GLY A 260 -14.38 0.17 16.08
N TYR A 261 -13.07 0.18 15.78
CA TYR A 261 -12.02 -0.38 16.65
C TYR A 261 -10.95 0.65 17.04
N GLU A 262 -10.71 1.66 16.19
CA GLU A 262 -9.72 2.69 16.41
C GLU A 262 -10.40 4.05 16.50
N GLU A 263 -10.07 4.82 17.55
CA GLU A 263 -10.59 6.19 17.73
C GLU A 263 -10.22 7.10 16.55
N GLN A 264 -9.05 6.89 15.97
CA GLN A 264 -8.55 7.62 14.82
C GLN A 264 -9.47 7.52 13.59
N ALA A 265 -10.16 6.40 13.42
CA ALA A 265 -11.10 6.21 12.33
C ALA A 265 -12.30 7.17 12.35
N GLU A 266 -12.62 7.77 13.51
CA GLU A 266 -13.67 8.78 13.62
C GLU A 266 -13.21 10.18 13.19
N LEU A 267 -11.89 10.40 13.06
CA LEU A 267 -11.27 11.66 12.64
C LEU A 267 -10.92 11.69 11.16
N PHE A 268 -11.12 10.57 10.46
CA PHE A 268 -10.84 10.47 9.03
C PHE A 268 -11.70 11.45 8.21
N ASP A 269 -11.04 12.23 7.35
CA ASP A 269 -11.70 13.15 6.45
C ASP A 269 -11.64 12.63 4.99
N PRO A 270 -12.74 12.09 4.43
CA PRO A 270 -12.74 11.61 3.05
C PRO A 270 -12.55 12.72 2.01
N SER A 271 -12.65 14.01 2.42
CA SER A 271 -12.44 15.18 1.56
C SER A 271 -11.03 15.75 1.63
N PHE A 272 -10.16 15.19 2.47
CA PHE A 272 -8.79 15.67 2.62
C PHE A 272 -8.08 15.76 1.27
N SER A 273 -7.39 16.86 1.05
CA SER A 273 -6.69 17.14 -0.21
C SER A 273 -5.47 18.02 0.00
N PHE A 274 -4.52 17.92 -0.91
CA PHE A 274 -3.34 18.78 -0.96
C PHE A 274 -3.06 19.23 -2.41
N GLU A 275 -2.16 20.19 -2.56
CA GLU A 275 -1.74 20.70 -3.87
C GLU A 275 -0.26 20.35 -4.15
N VAL A 276 0.03 20.06 -5.44
CA VAL A 276 1.38 19.82 -5.97
C VAL A 276 1.69 20.80 -7.10
#